data_2c15006510f4d029810ea0e4092ad886
#
_entry.id   2c15006510f4d029810ea0e4092ad886
#
_cell.length_a   1.000
_cell.length_b   1.000
_cell.length_c   1.000
_cell.angle_alpha   90.00
_cell.angle_beta   90.00
_cell.angle_gamma   90.00
#
_symmetry.space_group_name_H-M   'P 1'
#
loop_
_entity.id
_entity.type
_entity.pdbx_description
1 polymer ?
#
loop_
_entity_poly.entity_id
_entity_poly.type
_entity_poly.pdbx_seq_one_letter_code
_entity_poly.pdbx_strand_id
1 'polypeptide(L)'
;ISNEDSQDIEFDETNLFSRNRFTGLDRVEGGQRLYYGMRFGVFGTSGYSDGFIGQSYRLRSDNNFSTTSGLNDNFSDIVGRVSIQPSTPVKLQYRFRLDKNDFSPRRNELSANVGPQALKLNLNYSFFDEGSGSGEFSDREEITYGFASQITPAWSIDASTRRDLQASSTLNHNIGLTYECDCFTMKLTFTRTFTQDRDVRPSDTIFIRLIFKNLGEIQSGN
;
A
#
# COMPACT_ATOMS: atom_id res chain seq x y z
N ILE A 1 -6.68 28.31 -15.62
CA ILE A 1 -5.46 27.55 -15.33
C ILE A 1 -5.73 26.15 -15.80
N SER A 2 -4.89 25.63 -16.70
CA SER A 2 -5.00 24.24 -17.16
C SER A 2 -4.72 23.29 -15.99
N ASN A 3 -5.45 22.20 -15.94
CA ASN A 3 -5.31 21.19 -14.90
C ASN A 3 -4.25 20.18 -15.36
N GLU A 4 -2.98 20.48 -15.10
CA GLU A 4 -1.87 19.70 -15.64
C GLU A 4 -1.25 18.76 -14.59
N ASP A 5 -1.24 19.17 -13.30
CA ASP A 5 -0.48 18.48 -12.24
C ASP A 5 -1.35 17.79 -11.19
N SER A 6 -2.65 18.15 -11.08
CA SER A 6 -3.54 17.58 -10.08
C SER A 6 -4.48 16.55 -10.72
N GLN A 7 -4.03 15.33 -10.76
CA GLN A 7 -4.85 14.21 -11.15
C GLN A 7 -5.76 13.74 -10.00
N ASP A 8 -6.60 12.75 -10.25
CA ASP A 8 -7.57 12.26 -9.29
C ASP A 8 -6.95 11.90 -7.93
N ILE A 9 -7.66 12.27 -6.89
CA ILE A 9 -7.24 12.03 -5.52
C ILE A 9 -7.74 10.65 -5.10
N GLU A 10 -6.85 9.88 -4.55
CA GLU A 10 -7.24 8.67 -3.85
C GLU A 10 -7.61 9.01 -2.40
N PHE A 11 -8.91 8.97 -2.10
CA PHE A 11 -9.43 9.27 -0.78
C PHE A 11 -9.32 8.07 0.15
N ASP A 12 -8.69 8.27 1.31
CA ASP A 12 -8.52 7.25 2.34
C ASP A 12 -8.46 7.84 3.76
N GLU A 13 -8.24 6.99 4.75
CA GLU A 13 -8.17 7.40 6.16
C GLU A 13 -6.95 8.26 6.49
N THR A 14 -5.90 8.26 5.65
CA THR A 14 -4.68 9.04 5.89
C THR A 14 -4.84 10.49 5.51
N ASN A 15 -5.68 10.76 4.50
CA ASN A 15 -5.93 12.12 3.99
C ASN A 15 -7.30 12.69 4.38
N LEU A 16 -8.09 11.97 5.20
CA LEU A 16 -9.40 12.44 5.66
C LEU A 16 -9.33 13.85 6.28
N PHE A 17 -8.33 14.12 7.13
CA PHE A 17 -8.16 15.38 7.83
C PHE A 17 -7.27 16.39 7.11
N SER A 18 -6.84 16.09 5.89
CA SER A 18 -5.98 17.00 5.11
C SER A 18 -6.74 18.26 4.71
N ARG A 19 -6.07 19.43 4.82
CA ARG A 19 -6.63 20.71 4.40
C ARG A 19 -6.77 20.81 2.88
N ASN A 20 -5.81 20.27 2.18
CA ASN A 20 -5.81 20.15 0.72
C ASN A 20 -5.42 18.70 0.39
N ARG A 21 -6.26 18.03 -0.37
CA ARG A 21 -6.02 16.65 -0.81
C ARG A 21 -5.41 16.59 -2.21
N PHE A 22 -5.46 17.70 -2.97
CA PHE A 22 -4.80 17.77 -4.26
C PHE A 22 -3.28 17.79 -4.08
N THR A 23 -2.60 16.97 -4.84
CA THR A 23 -1.14 16.82 -4.78
C THR A 23 -0.38 17.90 -5.54
N GLY A 24 -1.01 18.50 -6.57
CA GLY A 24 -0.45 19.59 -7.36
C GLY A 24 -0.66 20.98 -6.74
N LEU A 25 -0.06 21.98 -7.36
CA LEU A 25 -0.17 23.39 -6.98
C LEU A 25 -1.31 24.13 -7.70
N ASP A 26 -1.88 23.53 -8.72
CA ASP A 26 -2.89 24.09 -9.62
C ASP A 26 -4.30 24.02 -9.05
N ARG A 27 -4.55 23.14 -8.09
CA ARG A 27 -5.83 22.99 -7.40
C ARG A 27 -5.70 23.10 -5.89
N VAL A 28 -6.64 23.83 -5.31
CA VAL A 28 -6.80 23.94 -3.86
C VAL A 28 -8.23 23.56 -3.51
N GLU A 29 -8.35 22.65 -2.57
CA GLU A 29 -9.64 22.23 -2.04
C GLU A 29 -10.24 23.35 -1.19
N GLY A 30 -11.26 24.01 -1.71
CA GLY A 30 -11.98 25.10 -1.06
C GLY A 30 -13.19 24.65 -0.25
N GLY A 31 -13.89 25.65 0.35
CA GLY A 31 -15.16 25.47 1.05
C GLY A 31 -15.06 25.06 2.51
N GLN A 32 -16.21 25.17 3.20
CA GLN A 32 -16.35 24.80 4.61
C GLN A 32 -16.63 23.31 4.73
N ARG A 33 -15.90 22.62 5.59
CA ARG A 33 -15.98 21.18 5.79
C ARG A 33 -15.92 20.82 7.25
N LEU A 34 -16.63 19.77 7.62
CA LEU A 34 -16.57 19.11 8.92
C LEU A 34 -15.97 17.72 8.72
N TYR A 35 -14.96 17.39 9.50
CA TYR A 35 -14.38 16.07 9.57
C TYR A 35 -14.76 15.42 10.89
N TYR A 36 -15.18 14.17 10.85
CA TYR A 36 -15.48 13.41 12.05
C TYR A 36 -15.03 11.97 11.90
N GLY A 37 -14.71 11.36 13.00
CA GLY A 37 -14.28 9.98 13.04
C GLY A 37 -14.12 9.50 14.46
N MET A 38 -14.00 8.20 14.60
CA MET A 38 -13.80 7.53 15.86
C MET A 38 -12.56 6.65 15.76
N ARG A 39 -11.72 6.72 16.78
CA ARG A 39 -10.58 5.81 16.96
C ARG A 39 -10.79 5.04 18.25
N PHE A 40 -10.53 3.75 18.17
CA PHE A 40 -10.55 2.85 19.33
C PHE A 40 -9.30 1.98 19.33
N GLY A 41 -8.90 1.53 20.51
CA GLY A 41 -7.70 0.70 20.61
C GLY A 41 -7.70 -0.09 21.90
N VAL A 42 -7.10 -1.27 21.83
CA VAL A 42 -6.82 -2.13 22.96
C VAL A 42 -5.31 -2.36 23.00
N PHE A 43 -4.70 -2.03 24.13
CA PHE A 43 -3.26 -2.10 24.33
C PHE A 43 -2.97 -3.09 25.45
N GLY A 44 -2.19 -4.10 25.17
CA GLY A 44 -1.76 -5.13 26.12
C GLY A 44 -0.23 -5.17 26.23
N THR A 45 0.26 -5.97 27.17
CA THR A 45 1.71 -6.16 27.38
C THR A 45 2.41 -6.84 26.20
N SER A 46 1.69 -7.65 25.43
CA SER A 46 2.25 -8.46 24.32
C SER A 46 1.88 -7.91 22.94
N GLY A 47 0.95 -6.99 22.86
CA GLY A 47 0.50 -6.48 21.57
C GLY A 47 -0.56 -5.39 21.66
N TYR A 48 -1.00 -4.92 20.52
CA TYR A 48 -2.06 -3.91 20.42
C TYR A 48 -3.01 -4.22 19.27
N SER A 49 -4.21 -3.66 19.35
CA SER A 49 -5.16 -3.63 18.23
C SER A 49 -5.80 -2.27 18.21
N ASP A 50 -5.83 -1.62 17.07
CA ASP A 50 -6.47 -0.32 16.91
C ASP A 50 -7.36 -0.31 15.66
N GLY A 51 -8.39 0.53 15.71
CA GLY A 51 -9.26 0.79 14.58
C GLY A 51 -9.59 2.26 14.49
N PHE A 52 -9.83 2.69 13.27
CA PHE A 52 -10.27 4.03 12.92
C PHE A 52 -11.36 3.94 11.86
N ILE A 53 -12.39 4.76 12.01
CA ILE A 53 -13.43 4.99 10.99
C ILE A 53 -13.76 6.48 10.97
N GLY A 54 -13.96 7.03 9.78
CA GLY A 54 -14.26 8.43 9.63
C GLY A 54 -14.91 8.79 8.31
N GLN A 55 -15.46 10.00 8.27
CA GLN A 55 -16.16 10.57 7.14
C GLN A 55 -16.03 12.10 7.17
N SER A 56 -16.11 12.76 6.03
CA SER A 56 -16.19 14.21 5.95
C SER A 56 -17.54 14.66 5.43
N TYR A 57 -18.00 15.83 5.92
CA TYR A 57 -19.19 16.51 5.45
C TYR A 57 -18.82 17.90 4.93
N ARG A 58 -19.23 18.20 3.70
CA ARG A 58 -19.02 19.49 3.06
C ARG A 58 -20.33 20.27 3.03
N LEU A 59 -20.28 21.54 3.47
CA LEU A 59 -21.48 22.38 3.52
C LEU A 59 -21.99 22.80 2.14
N ARG A 60 -21.11 22.85 1.16
CA ARG A 60 -21.48 23.16 -0.23
C ARG A 60 -20.81 22.12 -1.14
N SER A 61 -21.55 21.58 -2.09
CA SER A 61 -21.00 20.69 -3.12
C SER A 61 -19.94 21.44 -3.94
N ASP A 62 -18.89 20.72 -4.28
CA ASP A 62 -17.79 21.22 -5.09
C ASP A 62 -17.56 20.25 -6.25
N ASN A 63 -17.63 20.74 -7.48
CA ASN A 63 -17.48 19.93 -8.69
C ASN A 63 -16.01 19.70 -9.07
N ASN A 64 -15.07 20.07 -8.20
CA ASN A 64 -13.65 19.88 -8.45
C ASN A 64 -13.18 18.43 -8.33
N PHE A 65 -14.01 17.56 -7.75
CA PHE A 65 -13.72 16.15 -7.59
C PHE A 65 -14.43 15.30 -8.62
N SER A 66 -13.76 14.25 -9.09
CA SER A 66 -14.41 13.27 -9.96
C SER A 66 -15.54 12.55 -9.21
N THR A 67 -16.52 12.06 -9.96
CA THR A 67 -17.66 11.28 -9.40
C THR A 67 -17.20 10.02 -8.67
N THR A 68 -16.02 9.55 -8.97
CA THR A 68 -15.42 8.31 -8.46
C THR A 68 -14.51 8.53 -7.27
N SER A 69 -14.19 9.78 -6.96
CA SER A 69 -13.27 10.15 -5.85
C SER A 69 -13.83 9.83 -4.45
N GLY A 70 -15.15 9.62 -4.34
CA GLY A 70 -15.83 9.53 -3.04
C GLY A 70 -15.96 10.87 -2.30
N LEU A 71 -15.68 12.00 -3.00
CA LEU A 71 -15.68 13.36 -2.45
C LEU A 71 -16.57 14.32 -3.24
N ASN A 72 -17.27 13.85 -4.26
CA ASN A 72 -18.07 14.68 -5.17
C ASN A 72 -19.35 15.26 -4.56
N ASP A 73 -19.86 14.63 -3.49
CA ASP A 73 -21.07 15.04 -2.81
C ASP A 73 -20.80 15.76 -1.48
N ASN A 74 -21.87 16.16 -0.77
CA ASN A 74 -21.74 16.75 0.55
C ASN A 74 -21.14 15.77 1.57
N PHE A 75 -21.59 14.51 1.58
CA PHE A 75 -20.96 13.46 2.36
C PHE A 75 -19.88 12.76 1.54
N SER A 76 -18.71 12.54 2.13
CA SER A 76 -17.71 11.68 1.54
C SER A 76 -18.06 10.21 1.69
N ASP A 77 -17.35 9.34 1.01
CA ASP A 77 -17.31 7.93 1.34
C ASP A 77 -16.79 7.73 2.78
N ILE A 78 -17.10 6.57 3.35
CA ILE A 78 -16.64 6.18 4.68
C ILE A 78 -15.28 5.49 4.53
N VAL A 79 -14.29 5.98 5.25
CA VAL A 79 -12.94 5.43 5.25
C VAL A 79 -12.57 4.89 6.60
N GLY A 80 -11.75 3.84 6.61
CA GLY A 80 -11.30 3.28 7.86
C GLY A 80 -10.15 2.30 7.75
N ARG A 81 -9.61 2.00 8.93
CA ARG A 81 -8.50 1.06 9.10
C ARG A 81 -8.66 0.28 10.38
N VAL A 82 -8.33 -0.99 10.34
CA VAL A 82 -8.20 -1.87 11.51
C VAL A 82 -6.82 -2.49 11.48
N SER A 83 -6.08 -2.39 12.58
CA SER A 83 -4.76 -2.99 12.77
C SER A 83 -4.83 -3.93 13.96
N ILE A 84 -4.36 -5.15 13.78
CA ILE A 84 -4.38 -6.20 14.80
C ILE A 84 -2.98 -6.77 14.93
N GLN A 85 -2.38 -6.60 16.08
CA GLN A 85 -1.07 -7.14 16.42
C GLN A 85 -1.11 -7.75 17.84
N PRO A 86 -1.72 -8.94 17.98
CA PRO A 86 -1.91 -9.56 19.29
C PRO A 86 -0.60 -10.06 19.90
N SER A 87 0.41 -10.33 19.08
CA SER A 87 1.76 -10.73 19.48
C SER A 87 2.76 -10.37 18.39
N THR A 88 4.05 -10.41 18.73
CA THR A 88 5.15 -10.04 17.82
C THR A 88 5.13 -10.78 16.47
N PRO A 89 4.81 -12.10 16.38
CA PRO A 89 4.87 -12.78 15.08
C PRO A 89 3.62 -12.58 14.21
N VAL A 90 2.60 -11.83 14.67
CA VAL A 90 1.34 -11.63 13.91
C VAL A 90 1.06 -10.16 13.75
N LYS A 91 0.92 -9.71 12.52
CA LYS A 91 0.48 -8.36 12.17
C LYS A 91 -0.52 -8.43 11.03
N LEU A 92 -1.74 -7.95 11.28
CA LEU A 92 -2.81 -7.84 10.31
C LEU A 92 -3.20 -6.37 10.20
N GLN A 93 -3.46 -5.92 8.99
CA GLN A 93 -3.99 -4.58 8.72
C GLN A 93 -5.03 -4.66 7.62
N TYR A 94 -6.19 -4.09 7.87
CA TYR A 94 -7.26 -3.95 6.91
C TYR A 94 -7.63 -2.49 6.76
N ARG A 95 -7.67 -2.01 5.51
CA ARG A 95 -8.06 -0.65 5.13
C ARG A 95 -9.22 -0.74 4.17
N PHE A 96 -10.17 0.18 4.29
CA PHE A 96 -11.35 0.17 3.46
C PHE A 96 -11.85 1.57 3.13
N ARG A 97 -12.51 1.66 1.99
CA ARG A 97 -13.39 2.75 1.60
C ARG A 97 -14.72 2.16 1.16
N LEU A 98 -15.81 2.63 1.75
CA LEU A 98 -17.16 2.19 1.47
C LEU A 98 -17.95 3.35 0.90
N ASP A 99 -18.79 3.09 -0.08
CA ASP A 99 -19.75 4.07 -0.60
C ASP A 99 -20.66 4.58 0.51
N LYS A 100 -20.92 5.88 0.52
CA LYS A 100 -21.74 6.54 1.55
C LYS A 100 -23.22 6.16 1.53
N ASN A 101 -23.75 5.68 0.39
CA ASN A 101 -25.16 5.43 0.21
C ASN A 101 -25.55 3.97 0.50
N ASP A 102 -24.77 3.02 -0.01
CA ASP A 102 -25.09 1.59 0.04
C ASP A 102 -24.03 0.74 0.76
N PHE A 103 -22.95 1.38 1.24
CA PHE A 103 -21.83 0.70 1.90
C PHE A 103 -21.10 -0.32 1.01
N SER A 104 -21.28 -0.25 -0.31
CA SER A 104 -20.55 -1.09 -1.21
C SER A 104 -19.03 -0.82 -1.10
N PRO A 105 -18.19 -1.85 -1.20
CA PRO A 105 -16.77 -1.66 -1.12
C PRO A 105 -16.23 -0.98 -2.37
N ARG A 106 -15.61 0.19 -2.20
CA ARG A 106 -14.91 0.93 -3.25
C ARG A 106 -13.41 0.63 -3.23
N ARG A 107 -12.88 0.32 -2.05
CA ARG A 107 -11.48 -0.07 -1.85
C ARG A 107 -11.38 -0.99 -0.65
N ASN A 108 -10.66 -2.08 -0.82
CA ASN A 108 -10.30 -2.99 0.25
C ASN A 108 -8.83 -3.35 0.14
N GLU A 109 -8.10 -3.23 1.22
CA GLU A 109 -6.71 -3.65 1.31
C GLU A 109 -6.50 -4.47 2.57
N LEU A 110 -5.96 -5.65 2.42
CA LEU A 110 -5.60 -6.54 3.52
C LEU A 110 -4.10 -6.85 3.44
N SER A 111 -3.39 -6.54 4.52
CA SER A 111 -1.99 -6.94 4.69
C SER A 111 -1.87 -7.86 5.90
N ALA A 112 -1.24 -9.01 5.72
CA ALA A 112 -0.99 -9.97 6.76
C ALA A 112 0.49 -10.40 6.75
N ASN A 113 1.12 -10.33 7.93
CA ASN A 113 2.47 -10.85 8.16
C ASN A 113 2.40 -11.76 9.38
N VAL A 114 2.73 -13.02 9.21
CA VAL A 114 2.57 -14.06 10.24
C VAL A 114 3.79 -14.95 10.27
N GLY A 115 4.28 -15.22 11.47
CA GLY A 115 5.37 -16.16 11.73
C GLY A 115 6.66 -15.52 12.22
N PRO A 116 7.51 -16.31 12.87
CA PRO A 116 8.82 -15.89 13.38
C PRO A 116 9.79 -15.61 12.22
N GLN A 117 10.99 -15.09 12.55
CA GLN A 117 12.04 -14.83 11.55
C GLN A 117 12.48 -16.09 10.79
N ALA A 118 12.40 -17.25 11.44
CA ALA A 118 12.72 -18.53 10.80
C ALA A 118 11.79 -18.85 9.62
N LEU A 119 10.52 -18.47 9.69
CA LEU A 119 9.56 -18.55 8.58
C LEU A 119 8.45 -17.52 8.76
N LYS A 120 8.51 -16.45 7.98
CA LYS A 120 7.50 -15.38 7.93
C LYS A 120 6.68 -15.51 6.66
N LEU A 121 5.38 -15.64 6.81
CA LEU A 121 4.42 -15.59 5.70
C LEU A 121 3.92 -14.17 5.53
N ASN A 122 3.78 -13.72 4.29
CA ASN A 122 3.22 -12.42 3.92
C ASN A 122 2.11 -12.59 2.89
N LEU A 123 1.05 -11.83 3.09
CA LEU A 123 -0.11 -11.74 2.20
C LEU A 123 -0.48 -10.28 2.08
N ASN A 124 -0.66 -9.80 0.84
CA ASN A 124 -1.26 -8.51 0.55
C ASN A 124 -2.34 -8.72 -0.50
N TYR A 125 -3.53 -8.28 -0.19
CA TYR A 125 -4.68 -8.27 -1.08
C TYR A 125 -5.11 -6.82 -1.28
N SER A 126 -5.45 -6.45 -2.50
CA SER A 126 -5.97 -5.14 -2.86
C SER A 126 -7.10 -5.28 -3.86
N PHE A 127 -8.19 -4.58 -3.58
CA PHE A 127 -9.36 -4.44 -4.44
C PHE A 127 -9.67 -2.95 -4.61
N PHE A 128 -9.83 -2.52 -5.85
CA PHE A 128 -10.26 -1.18 -6.23
C PHE A 128 -11.40 -1.33 -7.23
N ASP A 129 -12.55 -0.77 -6.89
CA ASP A 129 -13.73 -0.79 -7.74
C ASP A 129 -13.53 0.08 -8.99
N GLU A 130 -14.23 -0.27 -10.06
CA GLU A 130 -14.29 0.52 -11.28
C GLU A 130 -14.65 1.97 -10.96
N GLY A 131 -13.77 2.88 -11.32
CA GLY A 131 -13.96 4.29 -11.03
C GLY A 131 -13.61 4.76 -9.61
N SER A 132 -13.09 3.92 -8.75
CA SER A 132 -12.72 4.32 -7.38
C SER A 132 -11.34 4.95 -7.23
N GLY A 133 -10.56 5.04 -8.32
CA GLY A 133 -9.23 5.60 -8.33
C GLY A 133 -8.95 6.45 -9.57
N SER A 134 -7.76 7.02 -9.67
CA SER A 134 -7.25 7.55 -10.94
C SER A 134 -7.14 6.39 -11.93
N GLY A 135 -7.48 6.61 -13.17
CA GLY A 135 -7.70 5.60 -14.22
C GLY A 135 -6.67 4.46 -14.35
N GLU A 136 -5.52 4.55 -13.69
CA GLU A 136 -4.48 3.52 -13.64
C GLU A 136 -4.73 2.45 -12.55
N PHE A 137 -5.51 2.76 -11.51
CA PHE A 137 -5.79 1.87 -10.37
C PHE A 137 -7.25 1.43 -10.27
N SER A 138 -8.12 1.89 -11.17
CA SER A 138 -9.53 1.50 -11.19
C SER A 138 -9.68 0.07 -11.71
N ASP A 139 -10.69 -0.63 -11.19
CA ASP A 139 -11.06 -1.98 -11.60
C ASP A 139 -9.90 -2.98 -11.52
N ARG A 140 -9.35 -3.10 -10.30
CA ARG A 140 -8.18 -3.93 -10.05
C ARG A 140 -8.37 -4.79 -8.83
N GLU A 141 -8.15 -6.07 -8.99
CA GLU A 141 -8.16 -7.01 -7.88
C GLU A 141 -6.89 -7.88 -7.92
N GLU A 142 -6.02 -7.71 -6.92
CA GLU A 142 -4.72 -8.36 -6.89
C GLU A 142 -4.42 -9.00 -5.55
N ILE A 143 -3.67 -10.08 -5.61
CA ILE A 143 -3.12 -10.75 -4.44
C ILE A 143 -1.62 -10.98 -4.61
N THR A 144 -0.85 -10.60 -3.60
CA THR A 144 0.56 -10.96 -3.46
C THR A 144 0.73 -11.81 -2.22
N TYR A 145 1.29 -12.99 -2.38
CA TYR A 145 1.60 -13.88 -1.27
C TYR A 145 3.02 -14.42 -1.39
N GLY A 146 3.63 -14.72 -0.26
CA GLY A 146 4.99 -15.19 -0.24
C GLY A 146 5.46 -15.57 1.15
N PHE A 147 6.74 -15.88 1.23
CA PHE A 147 7.42 -16.15 2.49
C PHE A 147 8.81 -15.55 2.51
N ALA A 148 9.33 -15.35 3.70
CA ALA A 148 10.72 -15.05 3.97
C ALA A 148 11.20 -15.96 5.10
N SER A 149 12.40 -16.53 4.95
CA SER A 149 12.98 -17.45 5.92
C SER A 149 14.43 -17.11 6.16
N GLN A 150 14.81 -16.99 7.43
CA GLN A 150 16.20 -16.90 7.85
C GLN A 150 16.74 -18.29 8.12
N ILE A 151 17.50 -18.83 7.13
CA ILE A 151 18.04 -20.19 7.16
C ILE A 151 19.20 -20.30 8.16
N THR A 152 20.05 -19.28 8.16
CA THR A 152 21.17 -19.14 9.11
C THR A 152 21.29 -17.67 9.53
N PRO A 153 22.09 -17.30 10.53
CA PRO A 153 22.32 -15.88 10.86
C PRO A 153 22.80 -15.04 9.66
N ALA A 154 23.49 -15.64 8.69
CA ALA A 154 24.02 -14.95 7.53
C ALA A 154 23.16 -15.12 6.25
N TRP A 155 22.32 -16.15 6.16
CA TRP A 155 21.58 -16.46 4.94
C TRP A 155 20.07 -16.37 5.14
N SER A 156 19.40 -15.66 4.26
CA SER A 156 17.93 -15.63 4.16
C SER A 156 17.46 -15.82 2.72
N ILE A 157 16.29 -16.42 2.58
CA ILE A 157 15.59 -16.61 1.31
C ILE A 157 14.21 -15.98 1.40
N ASP A 158 13.77 -15.36 0.32
CA ASP A 158 12.41 -14.86 0.15
C ASP A 158 11.84 -15.29 -1.19
N ALA A 159 10.55 -15.59 -1.23
CA ALA A 159 9.84 -15.82 -2.47
C ALA A 159 8.44 -15.23 -2.38
N SER A 160 7.96 -14.68 -3.51
CA SER A 160 6.61 -14.12 -3.61
C SER A 160 6.04 -14.26 -5.01
N THR A 161 4.72 -14.31 -5.06
CA THR A 161 3.94 -14.37 -6.30
C THR A 161 2.86 -13.30 -6.23
N ARG A 162 2.73 -12.52 -7.30
CA ARG A 162 1.65 -11.55 -7.49
C ARG A 162 0.73 -12.04 -8.60
N ARG A 163 -0.57 -12.04 -8.32
CA ARG A 163 -1.61 -12.45 -9.26
C ARG A 163 -2.68 -11.38 -9.38
N ASP A 164 -3.14 -11.20 -10.58
CA ASP A 164 -4.38 -10.51 -10.90
C ASP A 164 -5.53 -11.52 -10.79
N LEU A 165 -6.47 -11.25 -9.89
CA LEU A 165 -7.61 -12.14 -9.65
C LEU A 165 -8.73 -11.90 -10.65
N GLN A 166 -8.87 -10.68 -11.15
CA GLN A 166 -9.86 -10.32 -12.15
C GLN A 166 -9.52 -10.95 -13.50
N ALA A 167 -8.29 -10.78 -13.98
CA ALA A 167 -7.80 -11.42 -15.20
C ALA A 167 -7.42 -12.90 -15.00
N SER A 168 -7.50 -13.43 -13.76
CA SER A 168 -7.07 -14.78 -13.39
C SER A 168 -5.64 -15.13 -13.85
N SER A 169 -4.77 -14.14 -13.92
CA SER A 169 -3.40 -14.25 -14.45
C SER A 169 -2.33 -14.03 -13.39
N THR A 170 -1.17 -14.65 -13.57
CA THR A 170 0.01 -14.37 -12.76
C THR A 170 0.76 -13.20 -13.35
N LEU A 171 1.07 -12.19 -12.52
CA LEU A 171 1.81 -11.00 -12.95
C LEU A 171 3.32 -11.21 -12.84
N ASN A 172 3.79 -11.69 -11.70
CA ASN A 172 5.21 -12.00 -11.51
C ASN A 172 5.48 -13.04 -10.43
N HIS A 173 6.65 -13.64 -10.51
CA HIS A 173 7.29 -14.40 -9.45
C HIS A 173 8.62 -13.74 -9.10
N ASN A 174 8.90 -13.62 -7.80
CA ASN A 174 10.16 -13.12 -7.28
C ASN A 174 10.78 -14.17 -6.35
N ILE A 175 12.09 -14.38 -6.47
CA ILE A 175 12.88 -15.20 -5.56
C ILE A 175 14.10 -14.39 -5.18
N GLY A 176 14.33 -14.24 -3.88
CA GLY A 176 15.48 -13.51 -3.34
C GLY A 176 16.36 -14.42 -2.49
N LEU A 177 17.66 -14.28 -2.62
CA LEU A 177 18.66 -14.89 -1.73
C LEU A 177 19.52 -13.76 -1.18
N THR A 178 19.60 -13.64 0.13
CA THR A 178 20.37 -12.62 0.81
C THR A 178 21.46 -13.26 1.67
N TYR A 179 22.68 -12.78 1.50
CA TYR A 179 23.79 -13.03 2.38
C TYR A 179 24.17 -11.76 3.12
N GLU A 180 24.30 -11.84 4.43
CA GLU A 180 24.64 -10.71 5.28
C GLU A 180 25.75 -11.07 6.24
N CYS A 181 26.80 -10.25 6.28
CA CYS A 181 27.88 -10.30 7.28
C CYS A 181 28.12 -8.88 7.83
N ASP A 182 29.06 -8.76 8.76
CA ASP A 182 29.39 -7.45 9.36
C ASP A 182 29.99 -6.47 8.34
N CYS A 183 30.57 -6.95 7.27
CA CYS A 183 31.25 -6.14 6.24
C CYS A 183 30.38 -5.79 5.05
N PHE A 184 29.47 -6.65 4.61
CA PHE A 184 28.61 -6.35 3.46
C PHE A 184 27.30 -7.15 3.49
N THR A 185 26.31 -6.68 2.72
CA THR A 185 25.10 -7.41 2.37
C THR A 185 25.09 -7.65 0.87
N MET A 186 24.90 -8.89 0.45
CA MET A 186 24.67 -9.25 -0.96
C MET A 186 23.24 -9.76 -1.11
N LYS A 187 22.48 -9.20 -2.05
CA LYS A 187 21.15 -9.69 -2.40
C LYS A 187 21.11 -10.06 -3.88
N LEU A 188 20.79 -11.31 -4.16
CA LEU A 188 20.48 -11.82 -5.50
C LEU A 188 18.95 -11.90 -5.60
N THR A 189 18.38 -11.30 -6.64
CA THR A 189 16.94 -11.36 -6.91
C THR A 189 16.72 -11.86 -8.32
N PHE A 190 15.90 -12.90 -8.46
CA PHE A 190 15.35 -13.36 -9.72
C PHE A 190 13.89 -12.97 -9.80
N THR A 191 13.51 -12.28 -10.87
CA THR A 191 12.14 -11.87 -11.15
C THR A 191 11.74 -12.39 -12.53
N ARG A 192 10.63 -13.15 -12.57
CA ARG A 192 9.95 -13.52 -13.81
C ARG A 192 8.64 -12.75 -13.92
N THR A 193 8.52 -11.93 -14.96
CA THR A 193 7.33 -11.14 -15.28
C THR A 193 6.57 -11.79 -16.42
N PHE A 194 5.25 -11.96 -16.25
CA PHE A 194 4.36 -12.60 -17.23
C PHE A 194 3.47 -11.58 -17.94
N THR A 195 3.42 -10.34 -17.44
CA THR A 195 2.59 -9.29 -18.04
C THR A 195 3.15 -8.88 -19.39
N GLN A 196 2.22 -8.68 -20.31
CA GLN A 196 2.48 -8.08 -21.63
C GLN A 196 1.62 -6.82 -21.75
N ASP A 197 2.25 -5.67 -21.89
CA ASP A 197 1.57 -4.40 -22.17
C ASP A 197 2.33 -3.69 -23.28
N ARG A 198 1.61 -3.39 -24.38
CA ARG A 198 2.12 -2.72 -25.59
C ARG A 198 3.55 -3.14 -25.96
N ASP A 199 4.56 -2.42 -25.45
CA ASP A 199 5.97 -2.61 -25.74
C ASP A 199 6.71 -3.46 -24.68
N VAL A 200 6.06 -3.76 -23.54
CA VAL A 200 6.64 -4.57 -22.46
C VAL A 200 6.30 -6.05 -22.70
N ARG A 201 7.32 -6.86 -22.88
CA ARG A 201 7.19 -8.32 -23.06
C ARG A 201 7.48 -9.05 -21.75
N PRO A 202 6.94 -10.28 -21.56
CA PRO A 202 7.37 -11.15 -20.49
C PRO A 202 8.90 -11.26 -20.46
N SER A 203 9.49 -11.14 -19.27
CA SER A 203 10.94 -11.10 -19.11
C SER A 203 11.40 -11.81 -17.85
N ASP A 204 12.60 -12.36 -17.93
CA ASP A 204 13.34 -12.88 -16.80
C ASP A 204 14.49 -11.89 -16.47
N THR A 205 14.54 -11.47 -15.21
CA THR A 205 15.54 -10.50 -14.74
C THR A 205 16.30 -11.07 -13.55
N ILE A 206 17.62 -10.97 -13.60
CA ILE A 206 18.49 -11.27 -12.46
C ILE A 206 19.12 -9.96 -12.01
N PHE A 207 18.97 -9.63 -10.75
CA PHE A 207 19.52 -8.42 -10.16
C PHE A 207 20.40 -8.76 -8.96
N ILE A 208 21.63 -8.22 -8.95
CA ILE A 208 22.58 -8.38 -7.85
C ILE A 208 22.81 -7.03 -7.20
N ARG A 209 22.61 -6.95 -5.90
CA ARG A 209 22.89 -5.75 -5.09
C ARG A 209 23.97 -6.08 -4.06
N LEU A 210 25.00 -5.23 -4.00
CA LEU A 210 26.03 -5.26 -2.97
C LEU A 210 25.98 -3.96 -2.18
N ILE A 211 25.89 -4.08 -0.87
CA ILE A 211 25.89 -2.95 0.07
C ILE A 211 27.05 -3.18 1.03
N PHE A 212 28.07 -2.35 0.97
CA PHE A 212 29.19 -2.38 1.90
C PHE A 212 28.85 -1.60 3.15
N LYS A 213 29.02 -2.24 4.31
CA LYS A 213 28.86 -1.64 5.62
C LYS A 213 30.23 -1.07 6.03
N ASN A 214 30.27 0.09 6.66
CA ASN A 214 31.51 0.68 7.20
C ASN A 214 32.62 0.96 6.16
N LEU A 215 32.29 1.45 4.99
CA LEU A 215 33.26 2.18 4.17
C LEU A 215 33.62 3.46 4.95
N GLY A 216 34.74 3.42 5.66
CA GLY A 216 35.21 4.52 6.48
C GLY A 216 35.33 5.81 5.66
N GLU A 217 35.04 6.92 6.31
CA GLU A 217 35.27 8.25 5.74
C GLU A 217 36.77 8.41 5.46
N ILE A 218 37.13 8.52 4.19
CA ILE A 218 38.49 8.95 3.81
C ILE A 218 38.55 10.45 4.04
N GLN A 219 38.96 10.85 5.26
CA GLN A 219 39.37 12.22 5.50
C GLN A 219 40.70 12.42 4.74
N SER A 220 40.62 13.11 3.60
CA SER A 220 41.79 13.74 2.97
C SER A 220 42.23 14.85 3.93
N GLY A 221 43.16 14.54 4.82
CA GLY A 221 43.89 15.51 5.59
C GLY A 221 44.78 16.34 4.68
N ASN A 222 44.60 17.62 4.72
CA ASN A 222 45.52 18.63 4.19
C ASN A 222 46.49 18.99 5.29
#